data_6e72641207ae5e18d27c5f6dcdb62b6c
#
_entry.id   6e72641207ae5e18d27c5f6dcdb62b6c
#
_cell.length_a   1.000
_cell.length_b   1.000
_cell.length_c   1.000
_cell.angle_alpha   90.00
_cell.angle_beta   90.00
_cell.angle_gamma   90.00
#
_symmetry.space_group_name_H-M   'P 1'
#
loop_
_entity.id
_entity.type
_entity.pdbx_description
1 polymer ?
#
loop_
_entity_poly.entity_id
_entity_poly.type
_entity_poly.pdbx_seq_one_letter_code
_entity_poly.pdbx_strand_id
1 'polypeptide(L)'
;MKKEMNRRNFLKLSSAGIASALLGSTGLLSWSPRAEAETISKTFYITEGFITQPDGVDVYFRGFSPDTNSLTVPGAQMIAQEGDTMRITIVNTLGTSHSFKIDDVVDSGRIYGGQTKTIEFKVNNAGSYMYYDGRNAPYNRLVGLHGGLAVMPNGRDDELYDGSPRFVQQHFWLFNDIDPVWHNAIRNNRTPSTRYSPRYFTINGLSGRPPGAPGNGDPSIDAMHDHRSALHGHVGDRTLVRILNAGKCQQSVHTHANHMEWLTENGQVRDDVWLKDCIYLEGNMGQVDAIFPFETPPDAYPAASTGVYPMHLHTEMSQTAGGGLYMFGAMTDIFFE
;
A
#
# COMPACT_ATOMS: atom_id res chain seq x y z
N MET A 1 13.91 -18.83 -34.81
CA MET A 1 12.51 -18.48 -34.47
C MET A 1 12.41 -18.31 -32.95
N LYS A 2 12.46 -17.08 -32.45
CA LYS A 2 12.15 -16.78 -31.05
C LYS A 2 10.63 -16.75 -30.92
N LYS A 3 10.08 -17.66 -30.13
CA LYS A 3 8.65 -17.70 -29.82
C LYS A 3 8.39 -16.55 -28.83
N GLU A 4 7.73 -15.51 -29.26
CA GLU A 4 7.25 -14.46 -28.36
C GLU A 4 6.27 -15.08 -27.37
N MET A 5 6.57 -14.90 -26.09
CA MET A 5 5.75 -15.41 -25.00
C MET A 5 4.65 -14.37 -24.72
N ASN A 6 3.42 -14.69 -25.11
CA ASN A 6 2.25 -13.86 -24.91
C ASN A 6 1.97 -13.71 -23.40
N ARG A 7 1.59 -12.50 -22.91
CA ARG A 7 1.23 -12.16 -21.52
C ARG A 7 0.32 -13.22 -20.86
N ARG A 8 -0.64 -13.75 -21.61
CA ARG A 8 -1.57 -14.79 -21.15
C ARG A 8 -0.88 -16.14 -20.87
N ASN A 9 0.23 -16.45 -21.55
CA ASN A 9 1.02 -17.67 -21.33
C ASN A 9 2.04 -17.49 -20.21
N PHE A 10 2.50 -16.29 -19.94
CA PHE A 10 3.34 -15.96 -18.80
C PHE A 10 2.53 -16.12 -17.50
N LEU A 11 1.29 -15.61 -17.45
CA LEU A 11 0.38 -15.76 -16.32
C LEU A 11 -0.05 -17.22 -16.08
N LYS A 12 -0.18 -18.04 -17.14
CA LYS A 12 -0.53 -19.46 -17.00
C LYS A 12 0.62 -20.35 -16.53
N LEU A 13 1.87 -19.95 -16.72
CA LEU A 13 3.05 -20.69 -16.24
C LEU A 13 3.33 -20.42 -14.74
N SER A 14 2.79 -19.34 -14.18
CA SER A 14 2.89 -19.06 -12.74
C SER A 14 1.81 -19.76 -11.91
N SER A 15 0.80 -20.38 -12.52
CA SER A 15 -0.33 -21.02 -11.82
C SER A 15 -0.12 -22.48 -11.43
N ALA A 16 1.05 -23.06 -11.70
CA ALA A 16 1.41 -24.40 -11.26
C ALA A 16 2.47 -24.30 -10.14
N GLY A 17 2.03 -24.09 -8.92
CA GLY A 17 2.78 -24.55 -7.73
C GLY A 17 3.84 -23.63 -7.14
N ILE A 18 3.85 -22.29 -7.36
CA ILE A 18 4.62 -21.33 -6.55
C ILE A 18 3.84 -20.01 -6.43
N ALA A 19 2.76 -20.02 -5.69
CA ALA A 19 1.95 -18.81 -5.44
C ALA A 19 2.33 -18.10 -4.14
N SER A 20 3.53 -18.20 -3.63
CA SER A 20 3.87 -17.63 -2.32
C SER A 20 5.23 -16.96 -2.20
N ALA A 21 5.93 -16.72 -3.30
CA ALA A 21 7.19 -16.01 -3.21
C ALA A 21 7.22 -14.86 -4.21
N LEU A 22 7.37 -13.63 -3.68
CA LEU A 22 7.71 -12.39 -4.38
C LEU A 22 6.55 -11.41 -4.71
N LEU A 23 5.64 -11.17 -3.77
CA LEU A 23 4.88 -9.90 -3.77
C LEU A 23 5.43 -8.93 -2.71
N GLY A 24 6.73 -8.89 -2.57
CA GLY A 24 7.39 -8.19 -1.46
C GLY A 24 7.53 -6.68 -1.60
N SER A 25 7.26 -6.08 -2.76
CA SER A 25 7.54 -4.65 -2.90
C SER A 25 6.81 -3.93 -4.03
N THR A 26 6.02 -4.60 -4.85
CA THR A 26 5.25 -3.93 -5.90
C THR A 26 3.86 -3.58 -5.40
N GLY A 27 3.35 -2.38 -5.72
CA GLY A 27 1.95 -2.02 -5.46
C GLY A 27 0.99 -2.83 -6.31
N LEU A 28 1.44 -3.31 -7.47
CA LEU A 28 0.66 -4.12 -8.40
C LEU A 28 0.38 -5.52 -7.83
N LEU A 29 -0.89 -5.90 -7.78
CA LEU A 29 -1.35 -7.22 -7.34
C LEU A 29 -1.71 -8.09 -8.53
N SER A 30 -1.11 -9.27 -8.61
CA SER A 30 -1.50 -10.31 -9.56
C SER A 30 -2.44 -11.30 -8.90
N TRP A 31 -3.55 -11.60 -9.55
CA TRP A 31 -4.55 -12.54 -9.06
C TRP A 31 -5.10 -13.40 -10.18
N SER A 32 -5.48 -14.62 -9.83
CA SER A 32 -6.27 -15.52 -10.68
C SER A 32 -7.29 -16.22 -9.79
N PRO A 33 -8.57 -16.26 -10.18
CA PRO A 33 -9.61 -16.89 -9.38
C PRO A 33 -9.36 -18.39 -9.23
N ARG A 34 -9.74 -18.92 -8.08
CA ARG A 34 -9.66 -20.33 -7.75
C ARG A 34 -11.06 -20.88 -7.54
N ALA A 35 -11.24 -22.16 -7.87
CA ALA A 35 -12.54 -22.81 -7.70
C ALA A 35 -12.86 -23.14 -6.22
N GLU A 36 -11.83 -23.32 -5.39
CA GLU A 36 -11.96 -23.68 -3.98
C GLU A 36 -11.11 -22.77 -3.10
N ALA A 37 -11.55 -22.60 -1.86
CA ALA A 37 -10.81 -21.88 -0.84
C ALA A 37 -9.54 -22.64 -0.43
N GLU A 38 -8.47 -21.90 -0.21
CA GLU A 38 -7.18 -22.47 0.16
C GLU A 38 -6.66 -21.92 1.49
N THR A 39 -5.60 -22.54 2.00
CA THR A 39 -4.84 -21.97 3.11
C THR A 39 -3.62 -21.24 2.59
N ILE A 40 -3.61 -19.93 2.79
CA ILE A 40 -2.51 -19.04 2.42
C ILE A 40 -1.62 -18.85 3.64
N SER A 41 -0.37 -19.29 3.55
CA SER A 41 0.60 -19.18 4.65
C SER A 41 1.59 -18.05 4.41
N LYS A 42 1.81 -17.20 5.44
CA LYS A 42 2.80 -16.12 5.41
C LYS A 42 3.53 -16.05 6.75
N THR A 43 4.84 -15.80 6.69
CA THR A 43 5.64 -15.51 7.87
C THR A 43 6.10 -14.06 7.82
N PHE A 44 5.95 -13.35 8.93
CA PHE A 44 6.47 -12.01 9.15
C PHE A 44 7.44 -12.03 10.32
N TYR A 45 8.53 -11.30 10.15
CA TYR A 45 9.47 -10.98 11.21
C TYR A 45 9.26 -9.52 11.60
N ILE A 46 9.02 -9.26 12.87
CA ILE A 46 9.00 -7.89 13.37
C ILE A 46 10.43 -7.46 13.57
N THR A 47 10.90 -6.58 12.69
CA THR A 47 12.26 -6.04 12.67
C THR A 47 12.25 -4.54 12.93
N GLU A 48 13.41 -3.95 13.19
CA GLU A 48 13.58 -2.51 13.36
C GLU A 48 14.87 -2.02 12.74
N GLY A 49 14.91 -0.75 12.39
CA GLY A 49 16.08 -0.12 11.78
C GLY A 49 15.84 1.32 11.39
N PHE A 50 16.66 1.81 10.49
CA PHE A 50 16.57 3.17 9.96
C PHE A 50 16.32 3.15 8.46
N ILE A 51 15.52 4.11 8.00
CA ILE A 51 15.29 4.39 6.57
C ILE A 51 15.70 5.84 6.35
N THR A 52 16.65 6.04 5.43
CA THR A 52 17.10 7.37 5.04
C THR A 52 16.02 8.07 4.22
N GLN A 53 15.64 9.27 4.63
CA GLN A 53 14.64 10.09 3.97
C GLN A 53 15.27 10.93 2.84
N PRO A 54 14.47 11.55 1.94
CA PRO A 54 14.99 12.29 0.79
C PRO A 54 15.96 13.43 1.10
N ASP A 55 15.90 13.99 2.31
CA ASP A 55 16.83 15.02 2.81
C ASP A 55 18.08 14.45 3.48
N GLY A 56 18.30 13.13 3.42
CA GLY A 56 19.43 12.44 4.02
C GLY A 56 19.32 12.15 5.50
N VAL A 57 18.17 12.40 6.11
CA VAL A 57 17.94 12.14 7.54
C VAL A 57 17.51 10.69 7.74
N ASP A 58 18.20 9.98 8.62
CA ASP A 58 17.82 8.64 9.03
C ASP A 58 16.69 8.67 10.06
N VAL A 59 15.57 8.05 9.72
CA VAL A 59 14.42 7.91 10.62
C VAL A 59 14.24 6.45 11.02
N TYR A 60 13.99 6.21 12.30
CA TYR A 60 13.76 4.89 12.85
C TYR A 60 12.40 4.34 12.46
N PHE A 61 12.36 3.04 12.11
CA PHE A 61 11.14 2.30 11.78
C PHE A 61 11.13 0.92 12.42
N ARG A 62 9.94 0.35 12.49
CA ARG A 62 9.66 -1.07 12.71
C ARG A 62 8.85 -1.60 11.53
N GLY A 63 9.08 -2.85 11.11
CA GLY A 63 8.37 -3.42 9.97
C GLY A 63 7.98 -4.87 10.17
N PHE A 64 6.92 -5.28 9.45
CA PHE A 64 6.62 -6.69 9.21
C PHE A 64 7.44 -7.16 8.00
N SER A 65 8.62 -7.64 8.25
CA SER A 65 9.63 -7.95 7.23
C SER A 65 9.60 -9.42 6.80
N PRO A 66 10.09 -9.76 5.60
CA PRO A 66 10.10 -11.13 5.11
C PRO A 66 11.15 -12.01 5.82
N ASP A 67 12.18 -11.43 6.40
CA ASP A 67 13.26 -12.08 7.12
C ASP A 67 13.81 -11.20 8.23
N THR A 68 14.81 -11.71 8.98
CA THR A 68 15.42 -11.00 10.11
C THR A 68 16.46 -9.96 9.73
N ASN A 69 16.91 -9.94 8.48
CA ASN A 69 18.02 -9.09 8.00
C ASN A 69 17.54 -7.88 7.20
N SER A 70 16.25 -7.83 6.90
CA SER A 70 15.63 -6.73 6.16
C SER A 70 14.71 -5.91 7.06
N LEU A 71 14.51 -4.66 6.67
CA LEU A 71 13.45 -3.81 7.21
C LEU A 71 12.55 -3.41 6.05
N THR A 72 11.29 -3.82 6.11
CA THR A 72 10.32 -3.55 5.06
C THR A 72 9.14 -2.75 5.63
N VAL A 73 8.91 -1.56 5.07
CA VAL A 73 7.80 -0.66 5.41
C VAL A 73 7.21 -0.09 4.12
N PRO A 74 5.93 -0.27 3.89
CA PRO A 74 4.99 -1.13 4.61
C PRO A 74 5.38 -2.61 4.51
N GLY A 75 4.81 -3.45 5.37
CA GLY A 75 4.92 -4.90 5.24
C GLY A 75 4.33 -5.39 3.92
N ALA A 76 4.69 -6.62 3.53
CA ALA A 76 4.27 -7.18 2.23
C ALA A 76 2.76 -7.15 2.05
N GLN A 77 2.32 -6.72 0.89
CA GLN A 77 0.92 -6.75 0.50
C GLN A 77 0.49 -8.20 0.27
N MET A 78 -0.68 -8.55 0.75
CA MET A 78 -1.25 -9.88 0.63
C MET A 78 -2.50 -9.84 -0.24
N ILE A 79 -2.79 -10.97 -0.87
CA ILE A 79 -4.02 -11.18 -1.61
C ILE A 79 -4.61 -12.54 -1.26
N ALA A 80 -5.92 -12.57 -1.07
CA ALA A 80 -6.70 -13.75 -0.75
C ALA A 80 -8.04 -13.70 -1.48
N GLN A 81 -8.79 -14.79 -1.43
CA GLN A 81 -10.17 -14.91 -1.92
C GLN A 81 -11.12 -15.14 -0.74
N GLU A 82 -12.35 -14.70 -0.87
CA GLU A 82 -13.40 -15.04 0.11
C GLU A 82 -13.44 -16.53 0.40
N GLY A 83 -13.48 -16.88 1.69
CA GLY A 83 -13.45 -18.24 2.17
C GLY A 83 -12.05 -18.80 2.44
N ASP A 84 -10.99 -18.16 1.96
CA ASP A 84 -9.62 -18.59 2.25
C ASP A 84 -9.31 -18.55 3.74
N THR A 85 -8.43 -19.46 4.16
CA THR A 85 -7.83 -19.43 5.49
C THR A 85 -6.45 -18.81 5.41
N MET A 86 -6.24 -17.71 6.13
CA MET A 86 -4.93 -17.11 6.31
C MET A 86 -4.24 -17.76 7.50
N ARG A 87 -3.05 -18.32 7.28
CA ARG A 87 -2.16 -18.82 8.34
C ARG A 87 -0.96 -17.90 8.46
N ILE A 88 -0.98 -17.02 9.45
CA ILE A 88 0.05 -16.00 9.62
C ILE A 88 0.93 -16.37 10.81
N THR A 89 2.23 -16.53 10.54
CA THR A 89 3.25 -16.72 11.57
C THR A 89 3.98 -15.42 11.79
N ILE A 90 3.99 -14.92 13.02
CA ILE A 90 4.67 -13.70 13.42
C ILE A 90 5.82 -14.07 14.35
N VAL A 91 7.04 -13.73 13.93
CA VAL A 91 8.27 -13.87 14.71
C VAL A 91 8.64 -12.51 15.26
N ASN A 92 8.42 -12.28 16.53
CA ASN A 92 8.81 -11.02 17.17
C ASN A 92 10.28 -11.07 17.57
N THR A 93 11.15 -10.44 16.78
CA THR A 93 12.60 -10.41 17.05
C THR A 93 13.01 -9.31 18.03
N LEU A 94 12.07 -8.40 18.38
CA LEU A 94 12.34 -7.26 19.25
C LEU A 94 12.14 -7.61 20.72
N GLY A 95 12.67 -6.79 21.63
CA GLY A 95 12.47 -6.95 23.07
C GLY A 95 11.10 -6.47 23.58
N THR A 96 10.34 -5.75 22.75
CA THR A 96 9.01 -5.23 23.10
C THR A 96 7.89 -6.16 22.66
N SER A 97 6.71 -6.00 23.28
CA SER A 97 5.54 -6.78 22.89
C SER A 97 4.81 -6.14 21.71
N HIS A 98 4.37 -6.95 20.77
CA HIS A 98 3.65 -6.56 19.56
C HIS A 98 2.36 -7.37 19.38
N SER A 99 1.64 -7.12 18.28
CA SER A 99 0.51 -7.93 17.83
C SER A 99 0.40 -7.89 16.30
N PHE A 100 -0.49 -8.72 15.78
CA PHE A 100 -0.96 -8.64 14.40
C PHE A 100 -2.48 -8.55 14.45
N LYS A 101 -3.03 -7.52 13.86
CA LYS A 101 -4.46 -7.25 13.88
C LYS A 101 -4.95 -6.82 12.50
N ILE A 102 -6.14 -7.27 12.15
CA ILE A 102 -6.99 -6.73 11.09
C ILE A 102 -8.33 -6.47 11.75
N ASP A 103 -8.81 -5.22 11.72
CA ASP A 103 -10.06 -4.85 12.37
C ASP A 103 -11.21 -5.72 11.84
N ASP A 104 -12.09 -6.13 12.75
CA ASP A 104 -13.27 -7.00 12.52
C ASP A 104 -12.96 -8.39 11.92
N VAL A 105 -11.68 -8.74 11.72
CA VAL A 105 -11.26 -10.04 11.17
C VAL A 105 -10.45 -10.85 12.16
N VAL A 106 -9.36 -10.31 12.69
CA VAL A 106 -8.46 -11.05 13.59
C VAL A 106 -7.68 -10.13 14.51
N ASP A 107 -7.44 -10.60 15.74
CA ASP A 107 -6.45 -10.04 16.66
C ASP A 107 -5.63 -11.18 17.25
N SER A 108 -4.34 -11.17 16.99
CA SER A 108 -3.42 -12.17 17.56
C SER A 108 -3.31 -12.07 19.08
N GLY A 109 -3.73 -10.96 19.67
CA GLY A 109 -3.37 -10.61 21.02
C GLY A 109 -1.85 -10.38 21.16
N ARG A 110 -1.37 -10.38 22.39
CA ARG A 110 0.05 -10.10 22.71
C ARG A 110 0.99 -11.17 22.18
N ILE A 111 2.08 -10.73 21.55
CA ILE A 111 3.26 -11.51 21.16
C ILE A 111 4.46 -10.89 21.90
N TYR A 112 4.98 -11.59 22.90
CA TYR A 112 6.11 -11.07 23.67
C TYR A 112 7.40 -11.03 22.86
N GLY A 113 8.37 -10.25 23.34
CA GLY A 113 9.71 -10.20 22.73
C GLY A 113 10.35 -11.58 22.64
N GLY A 114 10.90 -11.90 21.47
CA GLY A 114 11.50 -13.20 21.17
C GLY A 114 10.50 -14.34 20.92
N GLN A 115 9.18 -14.08 20.98
CA GLN A 115 8.17 -15.11 20.72
C GLN A 115 7.84 -15.25 19.25
N THR A 116 7.48 -16.48 18.87
CA THR A 116 6.80 -16.79 17.61
C THR A 116 5.34 -17.16 17.92
N LYS A 117 4.42 -16.61 17.13
CA LYS A 117 2.99 -16.93 17.21
C LYS A 117 2.41 -17.18 15.83
N THR A 118 1.71 -18.30 15.67
CA THR A 118 0.92 -18.58 14.46
C THR A 118 -0.55 -18.41 14.78
N ILE A 119 -1.26 -17.71 13.90
CA ILE A 119 -2.71 -17.53 13.95
C ILE A 119 -3.32 -18.01 12.65
N GLU A 120 -4.55 -18.51 12.74
CA GLU A 120 -5.36 -18.89 11.58
C GLU A 120 -6.70 -18.19 11.66
N PHE A 121 -7.14 -17.65 10.53
CA PHE A 121 -8.43 -16.99 10.42
C PHE A 121 -8.95 -17.06 8.98
N LYS A 122 -10.27 -17.01 8.82
CA LYS A 122 -10.89 -16.94 7.51
C LYS A 122 -11.15 -15.50 7.11
N VAL A 123 -11.00 -15.23 5.82
CA VAL A 123 -11.43 -13.96 5.20
C VAL A 123 -12.75 -14.21 4.47
N ASN A 124 -13.82 -13.65 4.97
CA ASN A 124 -15.17 -13.98 4.52
C ASN A 124 -15.82 -12.91 3.63
N ASN A 125 -15.24 -11.72 3.57
CA ASN A 125 -15.80 -10.60 2.82
C ASN A 125 -14.74 -10.03 1.89
N ALA A 126 -15.10 -9.81 0.63
CA ALA A 126 -14.26 -9.11 -0.33
C ALA A 126 -14.04 -7.66 0.09
N GLY A 127 -12.89 -7.10 -0.28
CA GLY A 127 -12.54 -5.71 0.04
C GLY A 127 -11.05 -5.51 0.28
N SER A 128 -10.73 -4.32 0.74
CA SER A 128 -9.37 -3.92 1.12
C SER A 128 -9.26 -3.86 2.64
N TYR A 129 -8.15 -4.30 3.17
CA TYR A 129 -7.93 -4.36 4.62
C TYR A 129 -6.52 -3.90 4.95
N MET A 130 -6.37 -3.26 6.10
CA MET A 130 -5.07 -2.98 6.69
C MET A 130 -4.78 -3.99 7.79
N TYR A 131 -3.63 -4.66 7.72
CA TYR A 131 -3.10 -5.35 8.89
C TYR A 131 -2.08 -4.46 9.59
N TYR A 132 -2.03 -4.52 10.92
CA TYR A 132 -1.16 -3.64 11.69
C TYR A 132 -0.88 -4.20 13.10
N ASP A 133 0.08 -3.58 13.81
CA ASP A 133 0.25 -3.82 15.24
C ASP A 133 -0.78 -3.02 16.03
N GLY A 134 -1.82 -3.70 16.51
CA GLY A 134 -2.87 -3.12 17.34
C GLY A 134 -2.43 -2.82 18.77
N ARG A 135 -1.27 -3.35 19.19
CA ARG A 135 -0.75 -3.07 20.51
C ARG A 135 -0.07 -1.70 20.54
N ASN A 136 -0.42 -0.89 21.51
CA ASN A 136 0.00 0.52 21.57
C ASN A 136 -0.37 1.32 20.30
N ALA A 137 -1.51 1.00 19.67
CA ALA A 137 -2.03 1.83 18.59
C ALA A 137 -2.28 3.28 19.08
N PRO A 138 -2.01 4.29 18.25
CA PRO A 138 -1.55 4.18 16.86
C PRO A 138 -0.02 4.06 16.71
N TYR A 139 0.76 4.11 17.79
CA TYR A 139 2.21 4.32 17.74
C TYR A 139 2.96 3.30 16.89
N ASN A 140 2.73 2.01 17.15
CA ASN A 140 3.44 0.96 16.41
C ASN A 140 3.03 0.90 14.93
N ARG A 141 1.76 1.21 14.60
CA ARG A 141 1.32 1.36 13.22
C ARG A 141 2.05 2.51 12.53
N LEU A 142 2.09 3.69 13.16
CA LEU A 142 2.72 4.88 12.59
C LEU A 142 4.21 4.70 12.30
N VAL A 143 4.93 3.94 13.13
CA VAL A 143 6.35 3.67 12.89
C VAL A 143 6.62 2.55 11.88
N GLY A 144 5.58 2.03 11.20
CA GLY A 144 5.75 1.14 10.06
C GLY A 144 5.20 -0.28 10.22
N LEU A 145 4.69 -0.68 11.39
CA LEU A 145 4.07 -2.00 11.57
C LEU A 145 2.65 -2.02 11.00
N HIS A 146 2.56 -1.95 9.68
CA HIS A 146 1.33 -2.01 8.89
C HIS A 146 1.57 -2.57 7.49
N GLY A 147 0.51 -3.00 6.82
CA GLY A 147 0.50 -3.43 5.42
C GLY A 147 -0.91 -3.70 4.92
N GLY A 148 -1.06 -4.07 3.66
CA GLY A 148 -2.33 -4.25 2.99
C GLY A 148 -2.69 -5.72 2.76
N LEU A 149 -3.99 -6.04 2.82
CA LEU A 149 -4.57 -7.29 2.39
C LEU A 149 -5.75 -7.00 1.45
N ALA A 150 -5.69 -7.51 0.22
CA ALA A 150 -6.82 -7.54 -0.70
C ALA A 150 -7.54 -8.88 -0.55
N VAL A 151 -8.85 -8.85 -0.37
CA VAL A 151 -9.70 -10.03 -0.45
C VAL A 151 -10.56 -9.90 -1.69
N MET A 152 -10.41 -10.86 -2.61
CA MET A 152 -11.15 -10.90 -3.86
C MET A 152 -12.48 -11.62 -3.69
N PRO A 153 -13.52 -11.22 -4.41
CA PRO A 153 -14.76 -11.98 -4.46
C PRO A 153 -14.53 -13.40 -4.98
N ASN A 154 -15.35 -14.33 -4.52
CA ASN A 154 -15.23 -15.73 -4.91
C ASN A 154 -15.44 -15.92 -6.42
N GLY A 155 -14.47 -16.54 -7.10
CA GLY A 155 -14.52 -16.83 -8.53
C GLY A 155 -14.38 -15.62 -9.46
N ARG A 156 -13.95 -14.45 -8.94
CA ARG A 156 -13.76 -13.22 -9.71
C ARG A 156 -12.30 -12.74 -9.64
N ASP A 157 -11.84 -12.13 -10.72
CA ASP A 157 -10.51 -11.51 -10.80
C ASP A 157 -10.57 -10.05 -11.29
N ASP A 158 -11.74 -9.60 -11.66
CA ASP A 158 -11.99 -8.33 -12.31
C ASP A 158 -13.02 -7.43 -11.60
N GLU A 159 -13.48 -7.83 -10.40
CA GLU A 159 -14.45 -7.09 -9.59
C GLU A 159 -13.96 -6.93 -8.14
N LEU A 160 -14.25 -5.78 -7.52
CA LEU A 160 -13.95 -5.53 -6.11
C LEU A 160 -14.96 -6.22 -5.18
N TYR A 161 -16.22 -6.17 -5.55
CA TYR A 161 -17.36 -6.86 -4.95
C TYR A 161 -18.33 -7.25 -6.07
N ASP A 162 -19.26 -8.15 -5.80
CA ASP A 162 -20.19 -8.64 -6.82
C ASP A 162 -20.99 -7.50 -7.45
N GLY A 163 -20.84 -7.33 -8.77
CA GLY A 163 -21.46 -6.27 -9.55
C GLY A 163 -20.74 -4.92 -9.51
N SER A 164 -19.56 -4.83 -8.93
CA SER A 164 -18.75 -3.60 -9.04
C SER A 164 -18.27 -3.36 -10.47
N PRO A 165 -17.86 -2.12 -10.82
CA PRO A 165 -17.17 -1.86 -12.08
C PRO A 165 -15.95 -2.78 -12.23
N ARG A 166 -15.74 -3.27 -13.46
CA ARG A 166 -14.65 -4.20 -13.77
C ARG A 166 -13.34 -3.48 -13.97
N PHE A 167 -12.25 -4.18 -13.65
CA PHE A 167 -10.87 -3.72 -13.85
C PHE A 167 -10.01 -4.82 -14.50
N VAL A 168 -8.88 -4.43 -15.08
CA VAL A 168 -7.92 -5.35 -15.70
C VAL A 168 -6.68 -5.57 -14.84
N GLN A 169 -6.46 -4.68 -13.88
CA GLN A 169 -5.37 -4.75 -12.91
C GLN A 169 -5.75 -4.04 -11.61
N GLN A 170 -5.03 -4.32 -10.54
CA GLN A 170 -5.25 -3.70 -9.26
C GLN A 170 -3.93 -3.32 -8.58
N HIS A 171 -3.97 -2.26 -7.79
CA HIS A 171 -2.79 -1.68 -7.17
C HIS A 171 -3.12 -1.21 -5.74
N PHE A 172 -2.14 -1.30 -4.82
CA PHE A 172 -2.24 -0.65 -3.52
C PHE A 172 -1.53 0.70 -3.51
N TRP A 173 -2.19 1.71 -2.95
CA TRP A 173 -1.57 2.92 -2.44
C TRP A 173 -1.75 2.98 -0.93
N LEU A 174 -0.69 2.70 -0.19
CA LEU A 174 -0.67 2.75 1.25
C LEU A 174 0.13 3.98 1.70
N PHE A 175 -0.58 4.96 2.24
CA PHE A 175 0.00 6.22 2.70
C PHE A 175 0.41 6.14 4.16
N ASN A 176 1.51 6.81 4.50
CA ASN A 176 1.93 7.04 5.88
C ASN A 176 2.52 8.44 6.04
N ASP A 177 2.31 9.05 7.17
CA ASP A 177 2.95 10.28 7.61
C ASP A 177 3.90 9.98 8.77
N ILE A 178 5.06 10.67 8.80
CA ILE A 178 6.21 10.30 9.61
C ILE A 178 6.66 11.52 10.42
N ASP A 179 6.52 11.44 11.74
CA ASP A 179 7.07 12.39 12.69
C ASP A 179 8.34 11.82 13.33
N PRO A 180 9.55 12.30 12.93
CA PRO A 180 10.81 11.78 13.47
C PRO A 180 10.94 11.85 14.98
N VAL A 181 10.27 12.84 15.61
CA VAL A 181 10.28 12.99 17.07
C VAL A 181 9.50 11.85 17.71
N TRP A 182 8.34 11.50 17.16
CA TRP A 182 7.55 10.37 17.61
C TRP A 182 8.28 9.04 17.37
N HIS A 183 8.87 8.85 16.19
CA HIS A 183 9.66 7.66 15.86
C HIS A 183 10.82 7.46 16.85
N ASN A 184 11.54 8.53 17.16
CA ASN A 184 12.63 8.47 18.13
C ASN A 184 12.14 8.21 19.57
N ALA A 185 10.98 8.75 19.97
CA ALA A 185 10.40 8.44 21.28
C ALA A 185 10.06 6.94 21.38
N ILE A 186 9.43 6.38 20.35
CA ILE A 186 9.05 4.95 20.28
C ILE A 186 10.29 4.04 20.28
N ARG A 187 11.34 4.42 19.54
CA ARG A 187 12.64 3.74 19.57
C ARG A 187 13.17 3.60 20.99
N ASN A 188 13.05 4.64 21.77
CA ASN A 188 13.54 4.69 23.15
C ASN A 188 12.52 4.18 24.18
N ASN A 189 11.45 3.48 23.74
CA ASN A 189 10.36 2.98 24.57
C ASN A 189 9.71 4.07 25.43
N ARG A 190 9.62 5.29 24.91
CA ARG A 190 8.96 6.43 25.54
C ARG A 190 7.62 6.69 24.86
N THR A 191 6.64 7.14 25.62
CA THR A 191 5.39 7.64 25.06
C THR A 191 5.67 8.93 24.29
N PRO A 192 5.26 9.02 23.00
CA PRO A 192 5.38 10.25 22.23
C PRO A 192 4.61 11.41 22.87
N SER A 193 5.02 12.62 22.58
CA SER A 193 4.34 13.84 23.01
C SER A 193 2.91 13.92 22.41
N THR A 194 2.07 14.77 22.99
CA THR A 194 0.73 15.02 22.44
C THR A 194 0.76 15.76 21.09
N ARG A 195 1.84 16.50 20.83
CA ARG A 195 2.03 17.19 19.53
C ARG A 195 2.56 16.20 18.51
N TYR A 196 1.84 16.04 17.43
CA TYR A 196 2.23 15.32 16.23
C TYR A 196 2.54 16.31 15.12
N SER A 197 3.72 16.24 14.54
CA SER A 197 4.18 17.16 13.50
C SER A 197 4.99 16.40 12.45
N PRO A 198 4.30 15.73 11.50
CA PRO A 198 4.96 14.93 10.50
C PRO A 198 5.80 15.80 9.57
N ARG A 199 6.94 15.26 9.15
CA ARG A 199 7.88 15.92 8.24
C ARG A 199 8.05 15.18 6.93
N TYR A 200 7.68 13.89 6.88
CA TYR A 200 7.76 13.08 5.67
C TYR A 200 6.42 12.40 5.45
N PHE A 201 6.10 12.21 4.17
CA PHE A 201 4.89 11.57 3.70
C PHE A 201 5.27 10.57 2.63
N THR A 202 4.75 9.36 2.73
CA THR A 202 5.14 8.27 1.85
C THR A 202 3.94 7.58 1.23
N ILE A 203 4.16 7.05 0.03
CA ILE A 203 3.28 6.10 -0.65
C ILE A 203 4.03 4.78 -0.80
N ASN A 204 3.49 3.69 -0.28
CA ASN A 204 4.11 2.37 -0.27
C ASN A 204 5.56 2.38 0.29
N GLY A 205 5.80 3.25 1.30
CA GLY A 205 7.10 3.43 1.94
C GLY A 205 8.08 4.35 1.19
N LEU A 206 7.67 4.92 0.07
CA LEU A 206 8.47 5.79 -0.76
C LEU A 206 8.00 7.24 -0.67
N SER A 207 8.95 8.17 -0.73
CA SER A 207 8.69 9.59 -0.93
C SER A 207 9.00 9.96 -2.37
N GLY A 208 8.05 10.56 -3.06
CA GLY A 208 8.22 11.00 -4.44
C GLY A 208 9.34 12.04 -4.56
N ARG A 209 9.99 12.05 -5.72
CA ARG A 209 11.04 13.00 -6.07
C ARG A 209 10.93 13.35 -7.54
N PRO A 210 10.72 14.62 -7.88
CA PRO A 210 10.70 15.03 -9.28
C PRO A 210 12.03 14.74 -9.98
N PRO A 211 12.01 14.32 -11.26
CA PRO A 211 13.21 14.13 -12.04
C PRO A 211 14.10 15.39 -12.03
N GLY A 212 15.40 15.21 -11.79
CA GLY A 212 16.38 16.29 -11.76
C GLY A 212 16.36 17.15 -10.49
N ALA A 213 15.51 16.85 -9.52
CA ALA A 213 15.52 17.56 -8.24
C ALA A 213 16.85 17.31 -7.49
N PRO A 214 17.38 18.32 -6.79
CA PRO A 214 18.55 18.13 -5.95
C PRO A 214 18.21 17.18 -4.79
N GLY A 215 19.08 16.25 -4.53
CA GLY A 215 18.91 15.24 -3.47
C GLY A 215 20.02 14.22 -3.56
N ASN A 216 20.07 13.27 -2.65
CA ASN A 216 21.17 12.32 -2.51
C ASN A 216 21.39 11.37 -3.70
N GLY A 217 20.59 11.48 -4.74
CA GLY A 217 20.77 10.66 -5.94
C GLY A 217 20.47 9.17 -5.75
N ASP A 218 19.91 8.75 -4.62
CA ASP A 218 19.54 7.36 -4.43
C ASP A 218 18.26 7.06 -5.22
N PRO A 219 18.37 6.32 -6.34
CA PRO A 219 17.22 5.99 -7.18
C PRO A 219 16.23 5.05 -6.46
N SER A 220 16.62 4.41 -5.35
CA SER A 220 15.74 3.55 -4.56
C SER A 220 14.66 4.34 -3.82
N ILE A 221 14.82 5.66 -3.73
CA ILE A 221 13.87 6.56 -3.05
C ILE A 221 12.95 7.29 -4.03
N ASP A 222 13.19 7.19 -5.33
CA ASP A 222 12.36 7.83 -6.36
C ASP A 222 11.04 7.07 -6.55
N ALA A 223 10.04 7.45 -5.76
CA ALA A 223 8.73 6.83 -5.81
C ALA A 223 7.95 7.16 -7.09
N MET A 224 8.30 8.21 -7.83
CA MET A 224 7.49 8.66 -8.96
C MET A 224 7.48 7.64 -10.11
N HIS A 225 8.60 6.96 -10.33
CA HIS A 225 8.74 5.95 -11.38
C HIS A 225 8.80 4.51 -10.84
N ASP A 226 8.70 4.33 -9.54
CA ASP A 226 8.84 3.02 -8.92
C ASP A 226 7.55 2.20 -9.06
N HIS A 227 7.67 0.97 -9.55
CA HIS A 227 6.55 0.02 -9.69
C HIS A 227 5.80 -0.28 -8.39
N ARG A 228 6.37 0.08 -7.23
CA ARG A 228 5.67 -0.02 -5.94
C ARG A 228 4.55 0.99 -5.81
N SER A 229 4.58 2.11 -6.53
CA SER A 229 3.60 3.20 -6.43
C SER A 229 3.03 3.64 -7.77
N ALA A 230 3.83 3.68 -8.83
CA ALA A 230 3.42 4.14 -10.13
C ALA A 230 2.35 3.24 -10.78
N LEU A 231 1.37 3.85 -11.42
CA LEU A 231 0.40 3.13 -12.25
C LEU A 231 0.88 3.09 -13.69
N HIS A 232 0.65 1.97 -14.36
CA HIS A 232 0.95 1.77 -15.77
C HIS A 232 -0.27 1.20 -16.48
N GLY A 233 -0.65 1.76 -17.61
CA GLY A 233 -1.78 1.27 -18.40
C GLY A 233 -1.89 1.91 -19.77
N HIS A 234 -2.71 1.30 -20.62
CA HIS A 234 -3.05 1.80 -21.95
C HIS A 234 -4.44 2.44 -21.92
N VAL A 235 -4.70 3.35 -22.85
CA VAL A 235 -6.06 3.88 -23.03
C VAL A 235 -7.06 2.73 -23.23
N GLY A 236 -8.08 2.73 -22.36
CA GLY A 236 -9.08 1.66 -22.28
C GLY A 236 -8.89 0.70 -21.10
N ASP A 237 -7.72 0.70 -20.45
CA ASP A 237 -7.51 -0.05 -19.22
C ASP A 237 -8.25 0.60 -18.04
N ARG A 238 -8.56 -0.22 -17.05
CA ARG A 238 -9.17 0.22 -15.79
C ARG A 238 -8.37 -0.41 -14.64
N THR A 239 -7.86 0.41 -13.76
CA THR A 239 -7.06 -0.05 -12.61
C THR A 239 -7.84 0.17 -11.32
N LEU A 240 -8.09 -0.90 -10.57
CA LEU A 240 -8.55 -0.78 -9.20
C LEU A 240 -7.39 -0.30 -8.31
N VAL A 241 -7.55 0.84 -7.70
CA VAL A 241 -6.61 1.38 -6.71
C VAL A 241 -7.20 1.21 -5.32
N ARG A 242 -6.55 0.40 -4.50
CA ARG A 242 -6.89 0.16 -3.10
C ARG A 242 -6.08 1.12 -2.25
N ILE A 243 -6.74 2.09 -1.64
CA ILE A 243 -6.12 3.23 -0.97
C ILE A 243 -6.29 3.07 0.53
N LEU A 244 -5.17 3.01 1.26
CA LEU A 244 -5.14 2.86 2.71
C LEU A 244 -4.31 3.97 3.34
N ASN A 245 -4.75 4.51 4.48
CA ASN A 245 -4.00 5.50 5.24
C ASN A 245 -3.51 4.92 6.58
N ALA A 246 -2.27 4.48 6.64
CA ALA A 246 -1.64 4.04 7.88
C ALA A 246 -1.20 5.22 8.76
N GLY A 247 -1.18 6.43 8.23
CA GLY A 247 -0.81 7.66 8.93
C GLY A 247 -1.87 8.16 9.91
N LYS A 248 -1.57 9.27 10.53
CA LYS A 248 -2.46 9.95 11.48
C LYS A 248 -3.22 11.10 10.84
N CYS A 249 -2.61 11.76 9.84
CA CYS A 249 -3.22 12.87 9.13
C CYS A 249 -4.26 12.41 8.12
N GLN A 250 -5.33 13.17 7.98
CA GLN A 250 -6.21 13.04 6.82
C GLN A 250 -5.46 13.42 5.55
N GLN A 251 -5.86 12.83 4.43
CA GLN A 251 -5.24 13.08 3.14
C GLN A 251 -6.31 13.35 2.07
N SER A 252 -5.87 13.81 0.91
CA SER A 252 -6.71 14.01 -0.25
C SER A 252 -5.93 13.53 -1.48
N VAL A 253 -6.33 12.40 -2.03
CA VAL A 253 -5.66 11.77 -3.17
C VAL A 253 -6.09 12.47 -4.44
N HIS A 254 -5.15 13.12 -5.11
CA HIS A 254 -5.41 13.86 -6.35
C HIS A 254 -4.70 13.21 -7.53
N THR A 255 -5.45 12.90 -8.57
CA THR A 255 -4.93 12.35 -9.82
C THR A 255 -5.05 13.36 -10.95
N HIS A 256 -3.97 13.51 -11.71
CA HIS A 256 -4.00 14.21 -12.98
C HIS A 256 -4.43 13.25 -14.11
N ALA A 257 -4.69 13.78 -15.30
CA ALA A 257 -5.24 13.10 -16.47
C ALA A 257 -6.71 12.72 -16.33
N ASN A 258 -7.06 11.80 -15.43
CA ASN A 258 -8.43 11.31 -15.30
C ASN A 258 -8.92 11.41 -13.85
N HIS A 259 -10.23 11.56 -13.70
CA HIS A 259 -10.91 11.44 -12.40
C HIS A 259 -11.12 9.97 -12.06
N MET A 260 -10.95 9.61 -10.79
CA MET A 260 -11.21 8.26 -10.31
C MET A 260 -12.70 8.04 -10.01
N GLU A 261 -13.18 6.83 -10.29
CA GLU A 261 -14.50 6.38 -9.85
C GLU A 261 -14.40 5.88 -8.40
N TRP A 262 -14.97 6.63 -7.46
CA TRP A 262 -14.93 6.31 -6.04
C TRP A 262 -15.99 5.26 -5.68
N LEU A 263 -15.57 4.04 -5.32
CA LEU A 263 -16.43 2.86 -5.13
C LEU A 263 -16.80 2.60 -3.67
N THR A 264 -15.81 2.69 -2.77
CA THR A 264 -16.01 2.38 -1.34
C THR A 264 -15.39 3.44 -0.45
N GLU A 265 -15.89 3.54 0.77
CA GLU A 265 -15.33 4.37 1.82
C GLU A 265 -15.38 3.60 3.15
N ASN A 266 -14.22 3.44 3.81
CA ASN A 266 -14.08 2.70 5.07
C ASN A 266 -14.77 1.32 5.05
N GLY A 267 -14.58 0.58 3.95
CA GLY A 267 -15.14 -0.76 3.75
C GLY A 267 -16.62 -0.80 3.38
N GLN A 268 -17.29 0.35 3.25
CA GLN A 268 -18.69 0.44 2.84
C GLN A 268 -18.78 0.80 1.35
N VAL A 269 -19.61 0.05 0.63
CA VAL A 269 -19.95 0.36 -0.76
C VAL A 269 -20.74 1.66 -0.81
N ARG A 270 -20.38 2.54 -1.73
CA ARG A 270 -21.12 3.80 -1.94
C ARG A 270 -22.36 3.54 -2.80
N ASP A 271 -23.44 4.19 -2.41
CA ASP A 271 -24.70 4.13 -3.19
C ASP A 271 -24.55 4.78 -4.57
N ASP A 272 -23.66 5.80 -4.66
CA ASP A 272 -23.36 6.52 -5.89
C ASP A 272 -21.87 6.41 -6.23
N VAL A 273 -21.56 6.05 -7.47
CA VAL A 273 -20.18 6.14 -7.99
C VAL A 273 -19.93 7.58 -8.44
N TRP A 274 -19.05 8.26 -7.74
CA TRP A 274 -18.67 9.63 -8.07
C TRP A 274 -17.33 9.66 -8.78
N LEU A 275 -17.26 10.44 -9.86
CA LEU A 275 -15.98 10.80 -10.50
C LEU A 275 -15.34 11.93 -9.70
N LYS A 276 -14.13 11.70 -9.21
CA LYS A 276 -13.38 12.65 -8.39
C LYS A 276 -11.93 12.75 -8.86
N ASP A 277 -11.47 13.97 -9.03
CA ASP A 277 -10.06 14.30 -9.17
C ASP A 277 -9.33 14.30 -7.81
N CYS A 278 -10.10 14.54 -6.76
CA CYS A 278 -9.61 14.61 -5.38
C CYS A 278 -10.49 13.75 -4.48
N ILE A 279 -9.97 12.65 -3.96
CA ILE A 279 -10.67 11.74 -3.04
C ILE A 279 -10.19 11.99 -1.62
N TYR A 280 -11.13 12.33 -0.73
CA TYR A 280 -10.86 12.44 0.69
C TYR A 280 -10.53 11.08 1.30
N LEU A 281 -9.50 11.04 2.13
CA LEU A 281 -9.04 9.86 2.85
C LEU A 281 -8.86 10.21 4.34
N GLU A 282 -9.66 9.61 5.18
CA GLU A 282 -9.61 9.85 6.62
C GLU A 282 -8.23 9.54 7.21
N GLY A 283 -7.84 10.27 8.25
CA GLY A 283 -6.70 9.93 9.06
C GLY A 283 -6.96 8.72 9.97
N ASN A 284 -5.91 8.10 10.46
CA ASN A 284 -6.02 6.96 11.38
C ASN A 284 -6.81 5.79 10.79
N MET A 285 -6.32 5.21 9.70
CA MET A 285 -6.83 4.01 9.03
C MET A 285 -8.00 4.24 8.07
N GLY A 286 -8.13 5.44 7.51
CA GLY A 286 -9.05 5.69 6.41
C GLY A 286 -8.76 4.77 5.21
N GLN A 287 -9.81 4.37 4.52
CA GLN A 287 -9.77 3.43 3.42
C GLN A 287 -10.72 3.86 2.31
N VAL A 288 -10.25 3.76 1.08
CA VAL A 288 -11.02 4.00 -0.14
C VAL A 288 -10.60 2.98 -1.20
N ASP A 289 -11.57 2.50 -1.96
CA ASP A 289 -11.31 1.79 -3.20
C ASP A 289 -11.86 2.61 -4.37
N ALA A 290 -11.07 2.80 -5.41
CA ALA A 290 -11.45 3.57 -6.58
C ALA A 290 -10.91 2.96 -7.87
N ILE A 291 -11.59 3.16 -8.99
CA ILE A 291 -11.09 2.82 -10.32
C ILE A 291 -10.43 4.06 -10.91
N PHE A 292 -9.17 3.94 -11.33
CA PHE A 292 -8.54 4.87 -12.24
C PHE A 292 -8.80 4.39 -13.67
N PRO A 293 -9.60 5.15 -14.47
CA PRO A 293 -9.83 4.83 -15.86
C PRO A 293 -8.69 5.42 -16.71
N PHE A 294 -8.02 4.61 -17.50
CA PHE A 294 -7.06 5.12 -18.48
C PHE A 294 -7.82 5.59 -19.72
N GLU A 295 -8.44 6.75 -19.64
CA GLU A 295 -9.11 7.40 -20.78
C GLU A 295 -8.16 8.43 -21.39
N THR A 296 -8.33 8.75 -22.67
CA THR A 296 -7.57 9.85 -23.30
C THR A 296 -7.69 11.10 -22.43
N PRO A 297 -6.59 11.65 -21.87
CA PRO A 297 -6.67 12.77 -20.97
C PRO A 297 -7.36 13.99 -21.62
N PRO A 298 -8.35 14.59 -20.97
CA PRO A 298 -9.18 15.64 -21.61
C PRO A 298 -8.41 16.93 -21.86
N ASP A 299 -7.35 17.21 -21.12
CA ASP A 299 -6.47 18.35 -21.23
C ASP A 299 -5.22 18.11 -22.08
N ALA A 300 -5.04 16.91 -22.62
CA ALA A 300 -3.98 16.65 -23.60
C ALA A 300 -4.30 17.32 -24.94
N TYR A 301 -3.43 18.23 -25.40
CA TYR A 301 -3.58 18.85 -26.70
C TYR A 301 -2.24 18.87 -27.45
N PRO A 302 -2.18 18.25 -28.66
CA PRO A 302 -3.22 17.40 -29.25
C PRO A 302 -3.51 16.17 -28.38
N ALA A 303 -4.70 15.57 -28.57
CA ALA A 303 -5.06 14.34 -27.86
C ALA A 303 -3.96 13.29 -28.00
N ALA A 304 -3.52 12.75 -26.88
CA ALA A 304 -2.44 11.78 -26.81
C ALA A 304 -2.93 10.49 -26.14
N SER A 305 -2.46 9.35 -26.63
CA SER A 305 -2.71 8.05 -26.02
C SER A 305 -1.57 7.61 -25.08
N THR A 306 -0.48 8.36 -25.07
CA THR A 306 0.69 8.11 -24.23
C THR A 306 1.07 9.38 -23.46
N GLY A 307 1.64 9.21 -22.30
CA GLY A 307 2.08 10.33 -21.47
C GLY A 307 2.33 9.94 -20.03
N VAL A 308 2.83 10.87 -19.24
CA VAL A 308 3.09 10.69 -17.82
C VAL A 308 2.40 11.82 -17.07
N TYR A 309 1.60 11.46 -16.09
CA TYR A 309 0.82 12.40 -15.29
C TYR A 309 1.04 12.12 -13.80
N PRO A 310 1.19 13.15 -12.96
CA PRO A 310 1.41 12.92 -11.55
C PRO A 310 0.12 12.51 -10.82
N MET A 311 0.29 11.73 -9.77
CA MET A 311 -0.62 11.64 -8.63
C MET A 311 0.10 12.20 -7.41
N HIS A 312 -0.58 13.00 -6.62
CA HIS A 312 -0.05 13.48 -5.34
C HIS A 312 -1.17 13.67 -4.31
N LEU A 313 -0.79 13.67 -3.04
CA LEU A 313 -1.73 14.09 -2.01
C LEU A 313 -1.88 15.62 -2.05
N HIS A 314 -3.12 16.10 -2.04
CA HIS A 314 -3.45 17.51 -2.20
C HIS A 314 -3.40 18.33 -0.90
N THR A 315 -3.07 17.70 0.22
CA THR A 315 -2.75 18.38 1.47
C THR A 315 -1.35 18.96 1.35
N GLU A 316 -1.18 20.27 1.42
CA GLU A 316 0.07 20.99 1.14
C GLU A 316 1.30 20.38 1.84
N MET A 317 1.18 20.08 3.14
CA MET A 317 2.28 19.52 3.90
C MET A 317 2.73 18.14 3.38
N SER A 318 1.83 17.36 2.79
CA SER A 318 2.10 16.01 2.29
C SER A 318 2.88 15.98 0.96
N GLN A 319 3.04 17.14 0.31
CA GLN A 319 3.88 17.34 -0.86
C GLN A 319 5.29 17.81 -0.49
N THR A 320 5.71 17.59 0.76
CA THR A 320 7.04 17.98 1.23
C THR A 320 7.79 16.79 1.85
N ALA A 321 9.11 16.88 1.86
CA ALA A 321 9.97 16.03 2.68
C ALA A 321 10.85 16.91 3.56
N GLY A 322 11.14 16.48 4.77
CA GLY A 322 11.93 17.23 5.74
C GLY A 322 11.33 18.57 6.14
N GLY A 323 10.06 18.82 5.82
CA GLY A 323 9.35 20.06 6.12
C GLY A 323 9.73 21.26 5.26
N GLY A 324 10.43 21.06 4.15
CA GLY A 324 10.87 22.15 3.30
C GLY A 324 11.21 21.81 1.84
N LEU A 325 11.44 20.55 1.55
CA LEU A 325 11.65 20.11 0.16
C LEU A 325 10.28 19.93 -0.50
N TYR A 326 9.85 20.96 -1.23
CA TYR A 326 8.58 20.96 -1.95
C TYR A 326 8.64 20.10 -3.22
N MET A 327 7.48 19.54 -3.60
CA MET A 327 7.28 18.52 -4.62
C MET A 327 8.02 17.19 -4.32
N PHE A 328 8.17 16.88 -3.05
CA PHE A 328 8.53 15.57 -2.54
C PHE A 328 7.33 14.99 -1.77
N GLY A 329 7.54 13.90 -1.06
CA GLY A 329 6.49 13.34 -0.22
C GLY A 329 5.62 12.30 -0.93
N ALA A 330 4.34 12.26 -0.61
CA ALA A 330 3.43 11.23 -1.11
C ALA A 330 2.93 11.58 -2.52
N MET A 331 3.74 11.29 -3.51
CA MET A 331 3.43 11.45 -4.92
C MET A 331 4.06 10.35 -5.77
N THR A 332 3.45 10.09 -6.93
CA THR A 332 3.89 9.09 -7.91
C THR A 332 3.39 9.47 -9.29
N ASP A 333 3.84 8.75 -10.31
CA ASP A 333 3.40 8.96 -11.69
C ASP A 333 2.41 7.90 -12.18
N ILE A 334 1.62 8.30 -13.15
CA ILE A 334 0.66 7.49 -13.90
C ILE A 334 1.12 7.49 -15.35
N PHE A 335 1.50 6.32 -15.84
CA PHE A 335 2.06 6.12 -17.18
C PHE A 335 0.98 5.61 -18.13
N PHE A 336 0.69 6.39 -19.16
CA PHE A 336 -0.08 5.99 -20.33
C PHE A 336 0.91 5.44 -21.37
N GLU A 337 0.88 4.13 -21.63
CA GLU A 337 1.82 3.38 -22.49
C GLU A 337 1.27 3.11 -23.89
#